data_96605354ea519f18b9d35951c6c0201e
#
_entry.id   96605354ea519f18b9d35951c6c0201e
#
_cell.length_a   1.000
_cell.length_b   1.000
_cell.length_c   1.000
_cell.angle_alpha   90.00
_cell.angle_beta   90.00
_cell.angle_gamma   90.00
#
_symmetry.space_group_name_H-M   'P 1'
#
loop_
_entity.id
_entity.type
_entity.pdbx_description
1 polymer ?
#
loop_
_entity_poly.entity_id
_entity_poly.type
_entity_poly.pdbx_seq_one_letter_code
_entity_poly.pdbx_strand_id
1 'polypeptide(L)'
;MTTIIDGKKVAASVIDAVKGAAATLEAEAGVKTGLAVVIVGDDPASHAYVSSKSRMAKECGFTSVQHTLPAETTQEELAALVATLNDDESIHGILVQLPLPKPLNSEPIIQSIRPEKDVDGLHVVNAGKLATGDLEGGLVSCTPAGSMVFVRRTHGDDLSGLNAVVIGRSNLFGKPMAALLLHSAGTWRSSLGVIVLRRR
;
A
#
# COMPACT_ATOMS: atom_id res chain seq x y z
N MET A 1 19.42 9.79 -25.91
CA MET A 1 18.33 8.86 -26.28
C MET A 1 17.29 8.90 -25.16
N THR A 2 16.00 8.94 -25.47
CA THR A 2 14.94 8.89 -24.44
C THR A 2 14.65 7.45 -24.10
N THR A 3 14.68 7.09 -22.82
CA THR A 3 14.28 5.77 -22.34
C THR A 3 12.81 5.82 -21.92
N ILE A 4 12.01 4.90 -22.47
CA ILE A 4 10.60 4.73 -22.07
C ILE A 4 10.53 3.67 -20.97
N ILE A 5 9.97 4.02 -19.83
CA ILE A 5 9.71 3.08 -18.75
C ILE A 5 8.36 2.41 -19.01
N ASP A 6 8.37 1.13 -19.37
CA ASP A 6 7.15 0.34 -19.58
C ASP A 6 6.59 -0.16 -18.24
N GLY A 7 5.57 0.55 -17.73
CA GLY A 7 4.92 0.23 -16.46
C GLY A 7 4.27 -1.15 -16.43
N LYS A 8 3.74 -1.63 -17.56
CA LYS A 8 3.12 -2.97 -17.63
C LYS A 8 4.17 -4.07 -17.49
N LYS A 9 5.33 -3.91 -18.14
CA LYS A 9 6.45 -4.84 -18.02
C LYS A 9 7.01 -4.88 -16.61
N VAL A 10 7.13 -3.71 -15.97
CA VAL A 10 7.57 -3.62 -14.57
C VAL A 10 6.56 -4.30 -13.63
N ALA A 11 5.27 -4.02 -13.79
CA ALA A 11 4.22 -4.65 -12.99
C ALA A 11 4.22 -6.18 -13.15
N ALA A 12 4.36 -6.69 -14.38
CA ALA A 12 4.42 -8.14 -14.62
C ALA A 12 5.57 -8.80 -13.85
N SER A 13 6.77 -8.19 -13.83
CA SER A 13 7.89 -8.76 -13.07
C SER A 13 7.67 -8.76 -11.55
N VAL A 14 6.94 -7.77 -11.01
CA VAL A 14 6.56 -7.74 -9.59
C VAL A 14 5.53 -8.83 -9.29
N ILE A 15 4.53 -8.99 -10.16
CA ILE A 15 3.50 -10.03 -10.03
C ILE A 15 4.14 -11.42 -10.03
N ASP A 16 5.07 -11.69 -10.94
CA ASP A 16 5.76 -12.97 -11.02
C ASP A 16 6.57 -13.27 -9.75
N ALA A 17 7.26 -12.25 -9.19
CA ALA A 17 7.97 -12.38 -7.93
C ALA A 17 7.01 -12.67 -6.75
N VAL A 18 5.87 -11.98 -6.68
CA VAL A 18 4.84 -12.20 -5.65
C VAL A 18 4.22 -13.59 -5.76
N LYS A 19 3.92 -14.06 -6.98
CA LYS A 19 3.43 -15.43 -7.22
C LYS A 19 4.41 -16.48 -6.70
N GLY A 20 5.69 -16.29 -7.00
CA GLY A 20 6.74 -17.20 -6.52
C GLY A 20 6.82 -17.23 -5.00
N ALA A 21 6.83 -16.05 -4.36
CA ALA A 21 6.89 -15.94 -2.91
C ALA A 21 5.65 -16.55 -2.23
N ALA A 22 4.45 -16.32 -2.77
CA ALA A 22 3.21 -16.88 -2.25
C ALA A 22 3.20 -18.41 -2.34
N ALA A 23 3.63 -18.97 -3.48
CA ALA A 23 3.71 -20.42 -3.67
C ALA A 23 4.75 -21.07 -2.72
N THR A 24 5.89 -20.42 -2.50
CA THR A 24 6.91 -20.87 -1.55
C THR A 24 6.35 -20.87 -0.12
N LEU A 25 5.67 -19.80 0.30
CA LEU A 25 5.07 -19.70 1.62
C LEU A 25 4.02 -20.81 1.85
N GLU A 26 3.16 -21.06 0.85
CA GLU A 26 2.15 -22.13 0.94
C GLU A 26 2.81 -23.51 1.02
N ALA A 27 3.87 -23.75 0.23
CA ALA A 27 4.56 -25.03 0.20
C ALA A 27 5.38 -25.31 1.48
N GLU A 28 6.07 -24.32 2.02
CA GLU A 28 6.99 -24.48 3.16
C GLU A 28 6.30 -24.33 4.51
N ALA A 29 5.34 -23.42 4.62
CA ALA A 29 4.67 -23.10 5.88
C ALA A 29 3.19 -23.52 5.92
N GLY A 30 2.61 -23.99 4.82
CA GLY A 30 1.19 -24.31 4.72
C GLY A 30 0.27 -23.06 4.81
N VAL A 31 0.84 -21.85 4.70
CA VAL A 31 0.12 -20.61 4.86
C VAL A 31 -0.30 -20.07 3.50
N LYS A 32 -1.59 -19.99 3.27
CA LYS A 32 -2.16 -19.31 2.11
C LYS A 32 -2.48 -17.87 2.41
N THR A 33 -1.83 -16.94 1.72
CA THR A 33 -2.02 -15.51 1.95
C THR A 33 -3.47 -15.08 1.73
N GLY A 34 -4.08 -14.42 2.71
CA GLY A 34 -5.44 -13.89 2.67
C GLY A 34 -5.48 -12.38 2.65
N LEU A 35 -6.25 -11.82 1.71
CA LEU A 35 -6.49 -10.37 1.58
C LEU A 35 -7.98 -10.08 1.67
N ALA A 36 -8.39 -9.26 2.63
CA ALA A 36 -9.72 -8.70 2.72
C ALA A 36 -9.75 -7.30 2.09
N VAL A 37 -10.70 -7.08 1.20
CA VAL A 37 -10.96 -5.77 0.57
C VAL A 37 -12.35 -5.32 0.94
N VAL A 38 -12.44 -4.18 1.61
CA VAL A 38 -13.70 -3.58 2.05
C VAL A 38 -14.02 -2.37 1.18
N ILE A 39 -15.21 -2.33 0.61
CA ILE A 39 -15.76 -1.20 -0.14
C ILE A 39 -17.11 -0.81 0.45
N VAL A 40 -17.38 0.48 0.58
CA VAL A 40 -18.64 1.02 1.07
C VAL A 40 -19.23 1.92 -0.01
N GLY A 41 -20.52 1.68 -0.35
CA GLY A 41 -21.25 2.42 -1.38
C GLY A 41 -20.96 1.93 -2.80
N ASP A 42 -21.51 2.66 -3.78
CA ASP A 42 -21.60 2.24 -5.18
C ASP A 42 -20.76 3.12 -6.13
N ASP A 43 -19.69 3.77 -5.62
CA ASP A 43 -18.82 4.58 -6.50
C ASP A 43 -18.17 3.71 -7.59
N PRO A 44 -18.45 3.97 -8.89
CA PRO A 44 -17.96 3.13 -9.98
C PRO A 44 -16.43 3.05 -10.08
N ALA A 45 -15.73 4.13 -9.73
CA ALA A 45 -14.27 4.14 -9.75
C ALA A 45 -13.70 3.23 -8.67
N SER A 46 -14.27 3.26 -7.46
CA SER A 46 -13.90 2.38 -6.35
C SER A 46 -14.14 0.91 -6.71
N HIS A 47 -15.27 0.59 -7.32
CA HIS A 47 -15.57 -0.78 -7.78
C HIS A 47 -14.59 -1.28 -8.85
N ALA A 48 -14.20 -0.44 -9.81
CA ALA A 48 -13.20 -0.80 -10.81
C ALA A 48 -11.83 -1.10 -10.18
N TYR A 49 -11.41 -0.29 -9.20
CA TYR A 49 -10.15 -0.51 -8.46
C TYR A 49 -10.20 -1.79 -7.64
N VAL A 50 -11.27 -2.00 -6.89
CA VAL A 50 -11.43 -3.21 -6.05
C VAL A 50 -11.47 -4.47 -6.90
N SER A 51 -12.19 -4.47 -8.02
CA SER A 51 -12.24 -5.60 -8.95
C SER A 51 -10.85 -5.93 -9.51
N SER A 52 -10.07 -4.90 -9.86
CA SER A 52 -8.70 -5.09 -10.33
C SER A 52 -7.79 -5.66 -9.23
N LYS A 53 -7.86 -5.13 -8.00
CA LYS A 53 -7.08 -5.61 -6.84
C LYS A 53 -7.41 -7.06 -6.52
N SER A 54 -8.70 -7.42 -6.44
CA SER A 54 -9.15 -8.78 -6.15
C SER A 54 -8.73 -9.77 -7.24
N ARG A 55 -8.79 -9.36 -8.51
CA ARG A 55 -8.32 -10.19 -9.62
C ARG A 55 -6.82 -10.44 -9.53
N MET A 56 -6.02 -9.39 -9.27
CA MET A 56 -4.57 -9.51 -9.14
C MET A 56 -4.16 -10.35 -7.94
N ALA A 57 -4.82 -10.20 -6.80
CA ALA A 57 -4.57 -11.03 -5.62
C ALA A 57 -4.81 -12.51 -5.92
N LYS A 58 -5.94 -12.85 -6.56
CA LYS A 58 -6.23 -14.22 -6.99
C LYS A 58 -5.21 -14.76 -8.00
N GLU A 59 -4.78 -13.91 -8.93
CA GLU A 59 -3.73 -14.26 -9.90
C GLU A 59 -2.39 -14.56 -9.21
N CYS A 60 -2.09 -13.91 -8.09
CA CYS A 60 -0.92 -14.18 -7.25
C CYS A 60 -1.09 -15.40 -6.32
N GLY A 61 -2.21 -16.12 -6.37
CA GLY A 61 -2.47 -17.28 -5.52
C GLY A 61 -3.09 -16.94 -4.16
N PHE A 62 -3.45 -15.68 -3.92
CA PHE A 62 -4.04 -15.27 -2.64
C PHE A 62 -5.52 -15.66 -2.55
N THR A 63 -5.97 -15.93 -1.33
CA THR A 63 -7.38 -15.90 -0.99
C THR A 63 -7.81 -14.43 -0.91
N SER A 64 -8.70 -14.00 -1.81
CA SER A 64 -9.21 -12.62 -1.81
C SER A 64 -10.67 -12.62 -1.41
N VAL A 65 -10.97 -12.02 -0.27
CA VAL A 65 -12.33 -11.85 0.27
C VAL A 65 -12.76 -10.40 0.07
N GLN A 66 -13.89 -10.18 -0.59
CA GLN A 66 -14.42 -8.84 -0.82
C GLN A 66 -15.68 -8.64 0.02
N HIS A 67 -15.71 -7.57 0.79
CA HIS A 67 -16.87 -7.10 1.54
C HIS A 67 -17.41 -5.83 0.86
N THR A 68 -18.59 -5.92 0.29
CA THR A 68 -19.29 -4.77 -0.29
C THR A 68 -20.42 -4.38 0.64
N LEU A 69 -20.27 -3.21 1.26
CA LEU A 69 -21.23 -2.66 2.21
C LEU A 69 -22.08 -1.58 1.53
N PRO A 70 -23.37 -1.46 1.89
CA PRO A 70 -24.24 -0.42 1.36
C PRO A 70 -23.75 0.97 1.79
N ALA A 71 -24.19 2.01 1.06
CA ALA A 71 -23.81 3.40 1.34
C ALA A 71 -24.30 3.90 2.71
N GLU A 72 -25.37 3.29 3.23
CA GLU A 72 -26.01 3.58 4.51
C GLU A 72 -25.28 2.93 5.70
N THR A 73 -24.24 2.16 5.46
CA THR A 73 -23.44 1.52 6.52
C THR A 73 -22.99 2.54 7.55
N THR A 74 -23.19 2.22 8.81
CA THR A 74 -22.78 3.08 9.93
C THR A 74 -21.28 2.95 10.22
N GLN A 75 -20.75 3.91 10.96
CA GLN A 75 -19.36 3.88 11.42
C GLN A 75 -19.08 2.65 12.30
N GLU A 76 -20.05 2.30 13.15
CA GLU A 76 -20.00 1.16 14.08
C GLU A 76 -20.01 -0.18 13.34
N GLU A 77 -20.84 -0.32 12.32
CA GLU A 77 -20.90 -1.54 11.50
C GLU A 77 -19.58 -1.76 10.73
N LEU A 78 -19.05 -0.70 10.15
CA LEU A 78 -17.76 -0.78 9.45
C LEU A 78 -16.61 -1.11 10.43
N ALA A 79 -16.60 -0.49 11.62
CA ALA A 79 -15.60 -0.79 12.64
C ALA A 79 -15.71 -2.24 13.16
N ALA A 80 -16.92 -2.76 13.34
CA ALA A 80 -17.16 -4.14 13.73
C ALA A 80 -16.67 -5.15 12.69
N LEU A 81 -16.86 -4.85 11.39
CA LEU A 81 -16.29 -5.66 10.32
C LEU A 81 -14.77 -5.67 10.38
N VAL A 82 -14.14 -4.50 10.53
CA VAL A 82 -12.67 -4.42 10.63
C VAL A 82 -12.15 -5.19 11.85
N ALA A 83 -12.84 -5.13 13.00
CA ALA A 83 -12.49 -5.92 14.18
C ALA A 83 -12.53 -7.42 13.89
N THR A 84 -13.59 -7.90 13.23
CA THR A 84 -13.71 -9.31 12.80
C THR A 84 -12.57 -9.73 11.88
N LEU A 85 -12.22 -8.89 10.91
CA LEU A 85 -11.11 -9.17 9.98
C LEU A 85 -9.75 -9.14 10.67
N ASN A 86 -9.57 -8.30 11.69
CA ASN A 86 -8.36 -8.30 12.51
C ASN A 86 -8.17 -9.61 13.25
N ASP A 87 -9.24 -10.23 13.72
CA ASP A 87 -9.19 -11.48 14.51
C ASP A 87 -9.20 -12.74 13.64
N ASP A 88 -9.50 -12.61 12.34
CA ASP A 88 -9.45 -13.72 11.39
C ASP A 88 -8.00 -14.04 11.02
N GLU A 89 -7.50 -15.20 11.47
CA GLU A 89 -6.14 -15.67 11.19
C GLU A 89 -5.90 -16.01 9.71
N SER A 90 -6.96 -16.25 8.93
CA SER A 90 -6.86 -16.48 7.50
C SER A 90 -6.65 -15.19 6.69
N ILE A 91 -6.87 -14.03 7.31
CA ILE A 91 -6.70 -12.70 6.69
C ILE A 91 -5.37 -12.09 7.17
N HIS A 92 -4.45 -11.93 6.25
CA HIS A 92 -3.11 -11.37 6.50
C HIS A 92 -3.00 -9.90 6.11
N GLY A 93 -3.95 -9.41 5.31
CA GLY A 93 -4.00 -8.02 4.89
C GLY A 93 -5.44 -7.51 4.80
N ILE A 94 -5.66 -6.28 5.25
CA ILE A 94 -6.95 -5.59 5.19
C ILE A 94 -6.77 -4.30 4.41
N LEU A 95 -7.64 -4.09 3.43
CA LEU A 95 -7.71 -2.87 2.63
C LEU A 95 -9.12 -2.32 2.70
N VAL A 96 -9.26 -1.10 3.20
CA VAL A 96 -10.52 -0.33 3.15
C VAL A 96 -10.41 0.68 2.02
N GLN A 97 -11.21 0.50 0.97
CA GLN A 97 -11.15 1.35 -0.21
C GLN A 97 -11.61 2.77 0.10
N LEU A 98 -10.74 3.73 -0.14
CA LEU A 98 -11.03 5.15 0.02
C LEU A 98 -11.39 5.81 -1.33
N PRO A 99 -12.17 6.90 -1.31
CA PRO A 99 -12.79 7.55 -0.14
C PRO A 99 -14.01 6.80 0.39
N LEU A 100 -14.27 6.90 1.68
CA LEU A 100 -15.54 6.45 2.25
C LEU A 100 -16.66 7.47 1.95
N PRO A 101 -17.92 7.01 1.75
CA PRO A 101 -19.07 7.91 1.63
C PRO A 101 -19.30 8.67 2.94
N LYS A 102 -19.81 9.91 2.83
CA LYS A 102 -20.25 10.65 4.02
C LYS A 102 -21.52 10.02 4.61
N PRO A 103 -21.69 9.98 5.95
CA PRO A 103 -20.89 10.72 6.96
C PRO A 103 -19.68 9.96 7.53
N LEU A 104 -19.29 8.81 6.97
CA LEU A 104 -18.22 7.98 7.52
C LEU A 104 -16.88 8.75 7.60
N ASN A 105 -16.18 8.54 8.72
CA ASN A 105 -14.83 9.05 8.94
C ASN A 105 -13.83 7.91 8.73
N SER A 106 -12.95 8.06 7.75
CA SER A 106 -11.95 7.04 7.42
C SER A 106 -10.84 6.92 8.45
N GLU A 107 -10.48 8.00 9.15
CA GLU A 107 -9.35 7.99 10.08
C GLU A 107 -9.51 6.95 11.22
N PRO A 108 -10.61 6.93 12.00
CA PRO A 108 -10.78 5.91 13.05
C PRO A 108 -10.81 4.48 12.48
N ILE A 109 -11.34 4.29 11.27
CA ILE A 109 -11.38 2.97 10.62
C ILE A 109 -9.98 2.49 10.27
N ILE A 110 -9.17 3.35 9.64
CA ILE A 110 -7.78 3.01 9.30
C ILE A 110 -6.97 2.70 10.57
N GLN A 111 -7.12 3.51 11.62
CA GLN A 111 -6.41 3.30 12.87
C GLN A 111 -6.93 2.10 13.69
N SER A 112 -8.07 1.52 13.34
CA SER A 112 -8.58 0.28 13.94
C SER A 112 -8.05 -0.99 13.26
N ILE A 113 -7.46 -0.89 12.07
CA ILE A 113 -6.77 -2.01 11.41
C ILE A 113 -5.49 -2.32 12.21
N ARG A 114 -5.21 -3.59 12.49
CA ARG A 114 -3.92 -3.96 13.09
C ARG A 114 -2.77 -3.53 12.18
N PRO A 115 -1.72 -2.87 12.69
CA PRO A 115 -0.62 -2.35 11.85
C PRO A 115 0.00 -3.38 10.92
N GLU A 116 0.09 -4.63 11.36
CA GLU A 116 0.63 -5.75 10.59
C GLU A 116 -0.31 -6.24 9.46
N LYS A 117 -1.58 -5.83 9.49
CA LYS A 117 -2.58 -6.13 8.45
C LYS A 117 -2.94 -4.91 7.58
N ASP A 118 -2.40 -3.71 7.91
CA ASP A 118 -2.65 -2.46 7.16
C ASP A 118 -1.83 -2.42 5.87
N VAL A 119 -2.33 -3.07 4.81
CA VAL A 119 -1.59 -3.19 3.53
C VAL A 119 -1.46 -1.88 2.76
N ASP A 120 -2.20 -0.85 3.11
CA ASP A 120 -2.04 0.49 2.53
C ASP A 120 -1.01 1.35 3.29
N GLY A 121 -0.48 0.88 4.44
CA GLY A 121 0.55 1.56 5.22
C GLY A 121 0.12 2.93 5.76
N LEU A 122 -1.18 3.07 6.07
CA LEU A 122 -1.77 4.34 6.52
C LEU A 122 -1.91 4.43 8.05
N HIS A 123 -1.78 3.31 8.75
CA HIS A 123 -1.78 3.28 10.21
C HIS A 123 -0.59 4.07 10.76
N VAL A 124 -0.81 4.82 11.83
CA VAL A 124 0.21 5.71 12.44
C VAL A 124 1.52 4.96 12.79
N VAL A 125 1.43 3.70 13.18
CA VAL A 125 2.60 2.85 13.47
C VAL A 125 3.42 2.62 12.20
N ASN A 126 2.80 2.25 11.08
CA ASN A 126 3.48 2.05 9.80
C ASN A 126 4.06 3.35 9.25
N ALA A 127 3.30 4.45 9.34
CA ALA A 127 3.78 5.78 8.98
C ALA A 127 4.96 6.23 9.85
N GLY A 128 4.93 5.92 11.15
CA GLY A 128 6.03 6.19 12.08
C GLY A 128 7.28 5.38 11.75
N LYS A 129 7.15 4.09 11.51
CA LYS A 129 8.26 3.21 11.07
C LYS A 129 8.89 3.74 9.78
N LEU A 130 8.06 4.07 8.78
CA LEU A 130 8.55 4.66 7.55
C LEU A 130 9.29 5.98 7.80
N ALA A 131 8.73 6.87 8.62
CA ALA A 131 9.35 8.17 8.91
C ALA A 131 10.71 8.05 9.61
N THR A 132 10.89 7.04 10.47
CA THR A 132 12.14 6.77 11.19
C THR A 132 13.13 5.89 10.44
N GLY A 133 12.74 5.33 9.29
CA GLY A 133 13.58 4.41 8.51
C GLY A 133 13.57 2.97 9.01
N ASP A 134 12.72 2.65 9.97
CA ASP A 134 12.47 1.28 10.43
C ASP A 134 11.50 0.59 9.44
N LEU A 135 12.05 0.07 8.36
CA LEU A 135 11.28 -0.59 7.30
C LEU A 135 11.06 -2.08 7.55
N GLU A 136 11.77 -2.67 8.53
CA GLU A 136 11.61 -4.07 8.89
C GLU A 136 10.28 -4.28 9.63
N GLY A 137 9.42 -5.11 9.05
CA GLY A 137 8.08 -5.39 9.59
C GLY A 137 7.09 -4.21 9.52
N GLY A 138 7.43 -3.12 8.83
CA GLY A 138 6.51 -2.04 8.50
C GLY A 138 5.90 -2.21 7.12
N LEU A 139 4.63 -1.86 6.96
CA LEU A 139 3.95 -1.82 5.67
C LEU A 139 4.00 -0.40 5.11
N VAL A 140 4.30 -0.29 3.82
CA VAL A 140 4.46 0.99 3.12
C VAL A 140 3.36 1.15 2.08
N SER A 141 2.81 2.36 1.97
CA SER A 141 1.79 2.68 0.98
C SER A 141 2.21 2.23 -0.43
N CYS A 142 1.30 1.52 -1.11
CA CYS A 142 1.59 0.83 -2.37
C CYS A 142 2.01 1.78 -3.50
N THR A 143 1.41 2.97 -3.62
CA THR A 143 1.72 3.90 -4.71
C THR A 143 3.13 4.48 -4.61
N PRO A 144 3.61 4.99 -3.47
CA PRO A 144 5.01 5.41 -3.33
C PRO A 144 5.98 4.24 -3.42
N ALA A 145 5.66 3.06 -2.87
CA ALA A 145 6.50 1.87 -3.01
C ALA A 145 6.66 1.46 -4.48
N GLY A 146 5.57 1.43 -5.25
CA GLY A 146 5.60 1.18 -6.69
C GLY A 146 6.38 2.25 -7.47
N SER A 147 6.26 3.53 -7.08
CA SER A 147 7.05 4.61 -7.67
C SER A 147 8.54 4.42 -7.43
N MET A 148 8.94 3.96 -6.24
CA MET A 148 10.35 3.66 -5.94
C MET A 148 10.90 2.51 -6.80
N VAL A 149 10.08 1.54 -7.18
CA VAL A 149 10.50 0.48 -8.13
C VAL A 149 10.95 1.10 -9.47
N PHE A 150 10.20 2.09 -9.99
CA PHE A 150 10.61 2.80 -11.21
C PHE A 150 11.86 3.64 -11.01
N VAL A 151 11.95 4.36 -9.90
CA VAL A 151 13.12 5.19 -9.57
C VAL A 151 14.37 4.33 -9.51
N ARG A 152 14.35 3.24 -8.75
CA ARG A 152 15.49 2.34 -8.60
C ARG A 152 15.89 1.65 -9.92
N ARG A 153 14.93 1.26 -10.73
CA ARG A 153 15.23 0.69 -12.07
C ARG A 153 15.90 1.67 -13.02
N THR A 154 15.70 2.97 -12.81
CA THR A 154 16.23 4.02 -13.68
C THR A 154 17.57 4.55 -13.17
N HIS A 155 17.73 4.70 -11.85
CA HIS A 155 18.88 5.37 -11.23
C HIS A 155 19.75 4.44 -10.37
N GLY A 156 19.32 3.20 -10.14
CA GLY A 156 19.97 2.30 -9.19
C GLY A 156 19.39 2.45 -7.78
N ASP A 157 19.93 1.67 -6.84
CA ASP A 157 19.45 1.67 -5.45
C ASP A 157 20.01 2.84 -4.64
N ASP A 158 21.20 3.32 -4.96
CA ASP A 158 21.80 4.50 -4.32
C ASP A 158 21.42 5.77 -5.09
N LEU A 159 20.61 6.59 -4.42
CA LEU A 159 20.14 7.88 -4.95
C LEU A 159 20.93 9.07 -4.40
N SER A 160 22.08 8.83 -3.79
CA SER A 160 22.95 9.86 -3.21
C SER A 160 23.35 10.91 -4.24
N GLY A 161 23.34 12.19 -3.83
CA GLY A 161 23.71 13.32 -4.68
C GLY A 161 22.64 13.78 -5.66
N LEU A 162 21.48 13.09 -5.74
CA LEU A 162 20.37 13.51 -6.58
C LEU A 162 19.50 14.56 -5.86
N ASN A 163 18.70 15.28 -6.63
CA ASN A 163 17.67 16.17 -6.11
C ASN A 163 16.29 15.65 -6.56
N ALA A 164 15.38 15.53 -5.62
CA ALA A 164 14.02 15.09 -5.89
C ALA A 164 12.99 16.15 -5.48
N VAL A 165 11.97 16.31 -6.29
CA VAL A 165 10.83 17.20 -5.99
C VAL A 165 9.56 16.36 -5.96
N VAL A 166 8.90 16.33 -4.80
CA VAL A 166 7.63 15.63 -4.60
C VAL A 166 6.49 16.64 -4.58
N ILE A 167 5.61 16.58 -5.58
CA ILE A 167 4.43 17.46 -5.67
C ILE A 167 3.23 16.75 -5.05
N GLY A 168 3.02 16.95 -3.76
CA GLY A 168 1.95 16.33 -2.97
C GLY A 168 2.36 16.21 -1.50
N ARG A 169 1.37 16.23 -0.59
CA ARG A 169 1.61 16.11 0.86
C ARG A 169 0.62 15.19 1.57
N SER A 170 -0.05 14.34 0.83
CA SER A 170 -0.99 13.38 1.43
C SER A 170 -0.25 12.30 2.21
N ASN A 171 -0.94 11.71 3.19
CA ASN A 171 -0.43 10.54 3.91
C ASN A 171 -0.36 9.30 2.99
N LEU A 172 -1.18 9.29 1.92
CA LEU A 172 -1.24 8.20 0.96
C LEU A 172 -0.05 8.19 -0.03
N PHE A 173 0.48 9.36 -0.40
CA PHE A 173 1.54 9.44 -1.43
C PHE A 173 2.68 10.39 -1.06
N GLY A 174 2.42 11.68 -0.89
CA GLY A 174 3.47 12.70 -0.83
C GLY A 174 4.44 12.52 0.33
N LYS A 175 3.93 12.33 1.54
CA LYS A 175 4.77 12.09 2.73
C LYS A 175 5.54 10.77 2.65
N PRO A 176 4.90 9.61 2.38
CA PRO A 176 5.63 8.36 2.27
C PRO A 176 6.62 8.33 1.10
N MET A 177 6.32 8.97 -0.03
CA MET A 177 7.27 9.10 -1.14
C MET A 177 8.54 9.86 -0.73
N ALA A 178 8.36 10.99 -0.03
CA ALA A 178 9.49 11.78 0.47
C ALA A 178 10.36 10.98 1.46
N ALA A 179 9.74 10.25 2.37
CA ALA A 179 10.45 9.40 3.33
C ALA A 179 11.23 8.28 2.62
N LEU A 180 10.61 7.56 1.67
CA LEU A 180 11.29 6.52 0.90
C LEU A 180 12.49 7.04 0.11
N LEU A 181 12.38 8.22 -0.49
CA LEU A 181 13.49 8.86 -1.18
C LEU A 181 14.64 9.18 -0.22
N LEU A 182 14.34 9.76 0.95
CA LEU A 182 15.34 10.07 1.96
C LEU A 182 16.08 8.82 2.45
N HIS A 183 15.38 7.72 2.67
CA HIS A 183 15.99 6.45 3.11
C HIS A 183 16.80 5.75 2.01
N SER A 184 16.58 6.08 0.74
CA SER A 184 17.33 5.52 -0.40
C SER A 184 18.63 6.26 -0.69
N ALA A 185 19.00 7.27 0.10
CA ALA A 185 20.22 8.06 -0.10
C ALA A 185 21.48 7.45 0.58
N GLY A 186 21.44 6.18 0.99
CA GLY A 186 22.56 5.52 1.66
C GLY A 186 22.85 6.07 3.05
N THR A 187 24.08 5.98 3.53
CA THR A 187 24.48 6.47 4.85
C THR A 187 24.43 8.01 4.92
N TRP A 188 24.22 8.54 6.12
CA TRP A 188 24.11 9.96 6.46
C TRP A 188 25.21 10.92 5.94
N ARG A 189 26.18 10.41 5.19
CA ARG A 189 27.21 11.19 4.47
C ARG A 189 26.83 11.56 3.02
N SER A 190 25.74 10.99 2.51
CA SER A 190 25.25 11.27 1.16
C SER A 190 23.94 12.06 1.27
N SER A 191 23.91 13.27 0.72
CA SER A 191 22.71 14.13 0.76
C SER A 191 21.83 13.89 -0.45
N LEU A 192 20.58 13.48 -0.22
CA LEU A 192 19.51 13.63 -1.20
C LEU A 192 18.66 14.83 -0.79
N GLY A 193 18.55 15.82 -1.69
CA GLY A 193 17.62 16.94 -1.48
C GLY A 193 16.20 16.53 -1.83
N VAL A 194 15.29 16.56 -0.85
CA VAL A 194 13.85 16.31 -1.11
C VAL A 194 13.05 17.57 -0.79
N ILE A 195 12.33 18.09 -1.79
CA ILE A 195 11.41 19.22 -1.64
C ILE A 195 10.00 18.71 -1.81
N VAL A 196 9.15 18.92 -0.78
CA VAL A 196 7.73 18.57 -0.82
C VAL A 196 6.89 19.81 -1.07
N LEU A 197 6.21 19.86 -2.20
CA LEU A 197 5.38 20.98 -2.60
C LEU A 197 3.89 20.66 -2.45
N ARG A 198 3.10 21.67 -2.06
CA ARG A 198 1.65 21.57 -2.10
C ARG A 198 1.18 21.78 -3.55
N ARG A 199 0.35 20.85 -4.06
CA ARG A 199 -0.43 21.10 -5.28
C ARG A 199 -1.42 22.23 -4.98
N ARG A 200 -1.38 23.30 -5.75
CA ARG A 200 -2.37 24.39 -5.71
C ARG A 200 -3.68 23.94 -6.30
#